data_972d28ca25da6a424154d6eccb3711cd
#
_entry.id   972d28ca25da6a424154d6eccb3711cd
#
_cell.length_a   1.000
_cell.length_b   1.000
_cell.length_c   1.000
_cell.angle_alpha   90.00
_cell.angle_beta   90.00
_cell.angle_gamma   90.00
#
_symmetry.space_group_name_H-M   'P 1'
#
loop_
_entity.id
_entity.type
_entity.pdbx_description
1 polymer ?
#
loop_
_entity_poly.entity_id
_entity_poly.type
_entity_poly.pdbx_seq_one_letter_code
_entity_poly.pdbx_strand_id
1 'polypeptide(L)'
;MMLAQSFAPIVGGEERVVEDLSRELVARGHSVSIATLQQPGDLAPGEVEGARVHTLRNSSYRVTRGNQDTERRHAPPAPDPETVLDLRRVLRRERPQIVHAHNWIVHSYLPLARQSQSALVLSLHDYGLICATKRLRRKDDVCSGPAPVKCQLCASEHYGMTKGLVAAFGTRSFESRLRRNVDVFLPVSSTVEELCRIREGEVSQVIPNFIGELPTPLPDDPRLAQLPEEPFILFFGDATVDKGAWHLAEAYGRLEKPPPLVLVGRCYIDELRDRPGIYPTGAWPHRLAIEALRRSLFTVAPSLWPEPFGLVALEAAAAGKPIVASDIGGLRDIVLDGETGLLVPPDDRLALVAAMRRLSGDAELRQRLGAAAQERAATFSPGSIIPRFEQAYELAIAKRRQR
;
A
#
# COMPACT_ATOMS: atom_id res chain seq x y z
N MET A 1 14.37 14.34 -2.35
CA MET A 1 14.69 13.31 -1.34
C MET A 1 13.40 12.59 -0.95
N MET A 2 13.39 11.29 -1.07
CA MET A 2 12.32 10.44 -0.54
C MET A 2 12.58 10.20 0.95
N LEU A 3 11.54 10.30 1.78
CA LEU A 3 11.61 10.04 3.21
C LEU A 3 10.62 8.90 3.51
N ALA A 4 11.10 7.67 3.59
CA ALA A 4 10.29 6.45 3.77
C ALA A 4 10.69 5.73 5.06
N GLN A 5 9.73 5.17 5.79
CA GLN A 5 10.06 4.43 7.03
C GLN A 5 10.72 3.08 6.77
N SER A 6 10.45 2.47 5.64
CA SER A 6 11.08 1.22 5.18
C SER A 6 11.44 1.34 3.70
N PHE A 7 12.47 0.62 3.31
CA PHE A 7 12.95 0.54 1.93
C PHE A 7 13.61 -0.83 1.70
N ALA A 8 14.03 -1.14 0.48
CA ALA A 8 14.73 -2.39 0.17
C ALA A 8 15.82 -2.73 1.22
N PRO A 9 15.99 -4.01 1.61
CA PRO A 9 15.41 -5.22 1.04
C PRO A 9 14.00 -5.61 1.54
N ILE A 10 13.36 -4.76 2.36
CA ILE A 10 12.00 -5.01 2.82
C ILE A 10 11.03 -4.83 1.64
N VAL A 11 10.19 -5.83 1.41
CA VAL A 11 9.23 -5.85 0.31
C VAL A 11 7.82 -5.64 0.84
N GLY A 12 7.17 -4.56 0.38
CA GLY A 12 5.77 -4.25 0.62
C GLY A 12 5.24 -3.36 -0.49
N GLY A 13 3.98 -3.00 -0.45
CA GLY A 13 3.37 -2.15 -1.49
C GLY A 13 3.95 -0.74 -1.49
N GLU A 14 4.10 -0.12 -0.31
CA GLU A 14 4.66 1.22 -0.15
C GLU A 14 6.13 1.26 -0.58
N GLU A 15 6.94 0.29 -0.13
CA GLU A 15 8.36 0.19 -0.44
C GLU A 15 8.61 0.09 -1.95
N ARG A 16 7.81 -0.72 -2.65
CA ARG A 16 7.88 -0.84 -4.12
C ARG A 16 7.54 0.49 -4.81
N VAL A 17 6.50 1.17 -4.35
CA VAL A 17 6.12 2.47 -4.93
C VAL A 17 7.25 3.49 -4.75
N VAL A 18 7.91 3.54 -3.59
CA VAL A 18 9.05 4.45 -3.35
C VAL A 18 10.23 4.09 -4.23
N GLU A 19 10.54 2.80 -4.38
CA GLU A 19 11.62 2.30 -5.25
C GLU A 19 11.35 2.64 -6.71
N ASP A 20 10.18 2.29 -7.23
CA ASP A 20 9.78 2.54 -8.60
C ASP A 20 9.74 4.05 -8.91
N LEU A 21 9.18 4.86 -8.02
CA LEU A 21 9.17 6.31 -8.17
C LEU A 21 10.59 6.90 -8.17
N SER A 22 11.47 6.40 -7.30
CA SER A 22 12.86 6.85 -7.26
C SER A 22 13.60 6.52 -8.55
N ARG A 23 13.45 5.30 -9.06
CA ARG A 23 14.04 4.84 -10.33
C ARG A 23 13.57 5.69 -11.51
N GLU A 24 12.26 5.89 -11.62
CA GLU A 24 11.67 6.67 -12.72
C GLU A 24 12.13 8.14 -12.70
N LEU A 25 12.24 8.74 -11.52
CA LEU A 25 12.75 10.11 -11.39
C LEU A 25 14.24 10.20 -11.74
N VAL A 26 15.06 9.22 -11.34
CA VAL A 26 16.48 9.14 -11.75
C VAL A 26 16.57 9.03 -13.28
N ALA A 27 15.79 8.15 -13.90
CA ALA A 27 15.76 7.98 -15.35
C ALA A 27 15.38 9.26 -16.10
N ARG A 28 14.63 10.17 -15.45
CA ARG A 28 14.26 11.50 -15.97
C ARG A 28 15.27 12.60 -15.65
N GLY A 29 16.42 12.26 -15.05
CA GLY A 29 17.51 13.17 -14.77
C GLY A 29 17.42 13.91 -13.44
N HIS A 30 16.50 13.54 -12.54
CA HIS A 30 16.46 14.09 -11.20
C HIS A 30 17.55 13.47 -10.31
N SER A 31 18.15 14.30 -9.43
CA SER A 31 19.02 13.81 -8.36
C SER A 31 18.15 13.31 -7.21
N VAL A 32 18.11 11.99 -7.01
CA VAL A 32 17.30 11.36 -5.98
C VAL A 32 18.16 10.85 -4.83
N SER A 33 17.71 11.11 -3.61
CA SER A 33 18.22 10.48 -2.39
C SER A 33 17.08 9.91 -1.57
N ILE A 34 17.31 8.81 -0.86
CA ILE A 34 16.33 8.11 -0.05
C ILE A 34 16.83 8.12 1.39
N ALA A 35 16.03 8.62 2.32
CA ALA A 35 16.30 8.56 3.74
C ALA A 35 15.29 7.58 4.38
N THR A 36 15.78 6.50 4.99
CA THR A 36 14.97 5.40 5.53
C THR A 36 15.44 4.96 6.91
N LEU A 37 14.56 4.37 7.73
CA LEU A 37 14.96 3.84 9.03
C LEU A 37 15.85 2.62 8.84
N GLN A 38 16.93 2.56 9.61
CA GLN A 38 17.77 1.37 9.69
C GLN A 38 16.95 0.16 10.14
N GLN A 39 16.87 -0.88 9.32
CA GLN A 39 16.14 -2.11 9.63
C GLN A 39 17.07 -3.17 10.27
N PRO A 40 16.53 -4.19 10.95
CA PRO A 40 17.33 -5.32 11.45
C PRO A 40 17.99 -6.06 10.28
N GLY A 41 19.31 -6.29 10.36
CA GLY A 41 20.04 -7.00 9.30
C GLY A 41 20.42 -6.17 8.08
N ASP A 42 20.13 -4.86 8.08
CA ASP A 42 20.52 -3.98 6.99
C ASP A 42 22.02 -3.92 6.81
N LEU A 43 22.46 -4.43 5.66
CA LEU A 43 23.62 -3.91 4.96
C LEU A 43 23.11 -2.71 4.17
N ALA A 44 23.27 -1.49 4.71
CA ALA A 44 22.78 -0.30 4.04
C ALA A 44 23.43 -0.18 2.65
N PRO A 45 22.69 -0.30 1.55
CA PRO A 45 23.24 -0.01 0.25
C PRO A 45 23.53 1.49 0.20
N GLY A 46 24.74 1.88 -0.22
CA GLY A 46 25.07 3.28 -0.42
C GLY A 46 24.31 3.90 -1.59
N GLU A 47 23.88 3.08 -2.55
CA GLU A 47 23.13 3.48 -3.74
C GLU A 47 22.24 2.33 -4.24
N VAL A 48 21.03 2.64 -4.67
CA VAL A 48 20.08 1.71 -5.31
C VAL A 48 19.51 2.39 -6.55
N GLU A 49 19.71 1.77 -7.72
CA GLU A 49 19.21 2.27 -9.01
C GLU A 49 19.48 3.76 -9.28
N GLY A 50 20.69 4.24 -8.94
CA GLY A 50 21.09 5.63 -9.10
C GLY A 50 20.61 6.60 -8.01
N ALA A 51 19.85 6.13 -7.04
CA ALA A 51 19.44 6.90 -5.87
C ALA A 51 20.34 6.63 -4.67
N ARG A 52 20.88 7.69 -4.02
CA ARG A 52 21.67 7.55 -2.80
C ARG A 52 20.80 7.20 -1.61
N VAL A 53 21.18 6.17 -0.85
CA VAL A 53 20.40 5.68 0.31
C VAL A 53 21.10 6.07 1.61
N HIS A 54 20.37 6.70 2.52
CA HIS A 54 20.79 7.09 3.86
C HIS A 54 19.95 6.35 4.90
N THR A 55 20.60 5.64 5.81
CA THR A 55 19.94 4.99 6.92
C THR A 55 19.90 5.91 8.14
N LEU A 56 18.73 5.98 8.77
CA LEU A 56 18.45 6.80 9.94
C LEU A 56 18.24 5.90 11.16
N ARG A 57 18.87 6.24 12.27
CA ARG A 57 18.64 5.56 13.56
C ARG A 57 17.27 5.93 14.11
N ASN A 58 16.74 5.06 14.95
CA ASN A 58 15.45 5.26 15.61
C ASN A 58 15.53 4.81 17.07
N SER A 59 15.31 5.73 18.00
CA SER A 59 15.36 5.47 19.44
C SER A 59 14.13 4.72 19.96
N SER A 60 12.98 4.85 19.31
CA SER A 60 11.73 4.21 19.74
C SER A 60 11.84 2.68 19.74
N TYR A 61 12.70 2.11 18.88
CA TYR A 61 12.97 0.68 18.86
C TYR A 61 13.63 0.16 20.14
N ARG A 62 14.47 0.96 20.82
CA ARG A 62 15.14 0.56 22.07
C ARG A 62 14.14 0.42 23.21
N VAL A 63 13.06 1.22 23.17
CA VAL A 63 12.01 1.23 24.20
C VAL A 63 11.04 0.05 24.01
N THR A 64 10.90 -0.45 22.78
CA THR A 64 9.91 -1.49 22.44
C THR A 64 10.49 -2.90 22.32
N ARG A 65 11.73 -3.13 22.79
CA ARG A 65 12.52 -4.36 22.60
C ARG A 65 11.91 -5.67 23.14
N GLY A 66 10.74 -5.64 23.75
CA GLY A 66 10.06 -6.79 24.35
C GLY A 66 8.85 -7.34 23.60
N ASN A 67 8.49 -6.86 22.40
CA ASN A 67 7.28 -7.29 21.71
C ASN A 67 7.56 -7.73 20.26
N GLN A 68 6.86 -8.76 19.82
CA GLN A 68 7.08 -9.72 18.73
C GLN A 68 7.23 -9.19 17.29
N ASP A 69 7.26 -7.90 17.02
CA ASP A 69 7.52 -7.38 15.67
C ASP A 69 9.03 -7.14 15.47
N THR A 70 9.78 -8.24 15.38
CA THR A 70 11.24 -8.21 15.20
C THR A 70 11.64 -7.94 13.74
N GLU A 71 10.70 -8.03 12.79
CA GLU A 71 11.01 -7.98 11.37
C GLU A 71 11.02 -6.56 10.78
N ARG A 72 10.23 -5.62 11.33
CA ARG A 72 10.15 -4.25 10.78
C ARG A 72 10.20 -3.17 11.85
N ARG A 73 11.01 -2.15 11.63
CA ARG A 73 11.01 -0.92 12.43
C ARG A 73 10.04 0.09 11.86
N HIS A 74 9.16 0.59 12.70
CA HIS A 74 8.17 1.60 12.32
C HIS A 74 8.48 2.92 13.00
N ALA A 75 8.27 4.03 12.27
CA ALA A 75 8.30 5.36 12.85
C ALA A 75 7.05 5.57 13.74
N PRO A 76 7.18 6.19 14.91
CA PRO A 76 6.03 6.64 15.69
C PRO A 76 5.36 7.85 15.01
N PRO A 77 4.07 8.15 15.29
CA PRO A 77 3.42 9.39 14.84
C PRO A 77 3.86 10.60 15.72
N ALA A 78 5.15 10.68 15.98
CA ALA A 78 5.81 11.73 16.76
C ALA A 78 7.26 11.85 16.30
N PRO A 79 7.94 12.99 16.51
CA PRO A 79 9.35 13.15 16.23
C PRO A 79 10.19 12.18 17.07
N ASP A 80 11.05 11.38 16.42
CA ASP A 80 12.06 10.55 17.10
C ASP A 80 13.39 11.29 17.15
N PRO A 81 14.00 11.49 18.34
CA PRO A 81 15.20 12.32 18.48
C PRO A 81 16.41 11.85 17.66
N GLU A 82 16.68 10.54 17.59
CA GLU A 82 17.80 10.02 16.81
C GLU A 82 17.55 10.20 15.31
N THR A 83 16.32 9.91 14.85
CA THR A 83 15.90 10.13 13.46
C THR A 83 16.00 11.61 13.09
N VAL A 84 15.58 12.54 13.96
CA VAL A 84 15.70 13.99 13.74
C VAL A 84 17.17 14.41 13.55
N LEU A 85 18.06 13.92 14.43
CA LEU A 85 19.49 14.28 14.37
C LEU A 85 20.16 13.76 13.09
N ASP A 86 19.88 12.52 12.72
CA ASP A 86 20.45 11.94 11.50
C ASP A 86 19.85 12.60 10.25
N LEU A 87 18.55 12.82 10.21
CA LEU A 87 17.88 13.51 9.11
C LEU A 87 18.40 14.95 8.92
N ARG A 88 18.72 15.66 10.02
CA ARG A 88 19.37 16.98 9.93
C ARG A 88 20.70 16.93 9.22
N ARG A 89 21.52 15.87 9.42
CA ARG A 89 22.80 15.70 8.72
C ARG A 89 22.58 15.41 7.24
N VAL A 90 21.64 14.52 6.92
CA VAL A 90 21.28 14.19 5.53
C VAL A 90 20.78 15.43 4.78
N LEU A 91 19.86 16.21 5.37
CA LEU A 91 19.34 17.45 4.76
C LEU A 91 20.44 18.48 4.46
N ARG A 92 21.43 18.63 5.36
CA ARG A 92 22.58 19.53 5.14
C ARG A 92 23.48 19.08 4.01
N ARG A 93 23.64 17.76 3.85
CA ARG A 93 24.47 17.15 2.79
C ARG A 93 23.78 17.23 1.45
N GLU A 94 22.53 16.77 1.38
CA GLU A 94 21.78 16.60 0.14
C GLU A 94 21.13 17.90 -0.36
N ARG A 95 20.77 18.82 0.54
CA ARG A 95 20.10 20.09 0.26
C ARG A 95 18.93 19.93 -0.73
N PRO A 96 17.97 19.01 -0.50
CA PRO A 96 16.95 18.71 -1.46
C PRO A 96 16.00 19.89 -1.65
N GLN A 97 15.51 20.11 -2.85
CA GLN A 97 14.43 21.06 -3.13
C GLN A 97 13.09 20.54 -2.61
N ILE A 98 12.90 19.21 -2.68
CA ILE A 98 11.70 18.49 -2.22
C ILE A 98 12.08 17.45 -1.16
N VAL A 99 11.34 17.41 -0.09
CA VAL A 99 11.22 16.25 0.81
C VAL A 99 9.87 15.61 0.54
N HIS A 100 9.88 14.47 -0.15
CA HIS A 100 8.68 13.68 -0.40
C HIS A 100 8.58 12.60 0.67
N ALA A 101 7.68 12.76 1.61
CA ALA A 101 7.51 11.86 2.73
C ALA A 101 6.44 10.82 2.46
N HIS A 102 6.71 9.62 2.96
CA HIS A 102 5.81 8.48 2.94
C HIS A 102 5.62 8.00 4.39
N ASN A 103 4.38 7.95 4.84
CA ASN A 103 4.03 7.46 6.17
C ASN A 103 4.53 8.34 7.35
N TRP A 104 4.54 7.80 8.59
CA TRP A 104 4.75 8.54 9.85
C TRP A 104 6.18 9.05 10.08
N ILE A 105 7.17 8.58 9.35
CA ILE A 105 8.54 9.12 9.44
C ILE A 105 8.59 10.63 9.20
N VAL A 106 7.60 11.18 8.50
CA VAL A 106 7.43 12.63 8.29
C VAL A 106 7.42 13.42 9.60
N HIS A 107 6.95 12.83 10.70
CA HIS A 107 6.94 13.51 11.99
C HIS A 107 8.34 13.89 12.47
N SER A 108 9.36 13.09 12.15
CA SER A 108 10.77 13.42 12.46
C SER A 108 11.34 14.52 11.57
N TYR A 109 10.71 14.86 10.46
CA TYR A 109 11.07 16.03 9.65
C TYR A 109 10.48 17.34 10.22
N LEU A 110 9.33 17.29 10.89
CA LEU A 110 8.62 18.51 11.35
C LEU A 110 9.44 19.48 12.21
N PRO A 111 10.34 19.04 13.13
CA PRO A 111 11.22 19.94 13.86
C PRO A 111 12.19 20.72 12.97
N LEU A 112 12.53 20.16 11.80
CA LEU A 112 13.50 20.68 10.83
C LEU A 112 12.84 21.51 9.72
N ALA A 113 11.52 21.38 9.53
CA ALA A 113 10.78 21.95 8.41
C ALA A 113 10.91 23.49 8.29
N ARG A 114 11.00 24.21 9.43
CA ARG A 114 11.18 25.67 9.44
C ARG A 114 12.60 26.11 9.04
N GLN A 115 13.60 25.25 9.26
CA GLN A 115 15.01 25.52 8.93
C GLN A 115 15.37 25.02 7.53
N SER A 116 14.58 24.11 6.99
CA SER A 116 14.74 23.58 5.65
C SER A 116 14.03 24.48 4.64
N GLN A 117 14.71 24.77 3.54
CA GLN A 117 14.12 25.47 2.38
C GLN A 117 13.34 24.48 1.48
N SER A 118 13.41 23.18 1.78
CA SER A 118 12.73 22.14 1.00
C SER A 118 11.22 22.25 1.11
N ALA A 119 10.51 22.11 0.02
CA ALA A 119 9.07 21.91 0.05
C ALA A 119 8.74 20.50 0.54
N LEU A 120 7.71 20.38 1.37
CA LEU A 120 7.26 19.10 1.92
C LEU A 120 6.04 18.58 1.17
N VAL A 121 6.22 17.44 0.51
CA VAL A 121 5.16 16.66 -0.14
C VAL A 121 4.89 15.44 0.71
N LEU A 122 3.62 15.07 0.89
CA LEU A 122 3.22 13.89 1.67
C LEU A 122 2.30 12.98 0.87
N SER A 123 2.80 11.80 0.47
CA SER A 123 1.96 10.74 -0.05
C SER A 123 1.16 10.08 1.07
N LEU A 124 -0.13 9.90 0.83
CA LEU A 124 -1.05 9.21 1.73
C LEU A 124 -1.34 7.81 1.18
N HIS A 125 -0.52 6.82 1.61
CA HIS A 125 -0.66 5.42 1.21
C HIS A 125 -1.63 4.65 2.11
N ASP A 126 -2.04 5.25 3.21
CA ASP A 126 -2.97 4.71 4.20
C ASP A 126 -3.70 5.86 4.92
N TYR A 127 -4.46 5.55 5.93
CA TYR A 127 -5.22 6.54 6.71
C TYR A 127 -4.44 7.09 7.92
N GLY A 128 -3.13 6.93 7.96
CA GLY A 128 -2.25 7.33 9.07
C GLY A 128 -2.24 8.82 9.38
N LEU A 129 -2.75 9.67 8.48
CA LEU A 129 -2.93 11.09 8.73
C LEU A 129 -3.92 11.35 9.87
N ILE A 130 -4.97 10.53 10.00
CA ILE A 130 -6.07 10.71 10.96
C ILE A 130 -6.33 9.48 11.84
N CYS A 131 -5.82 8.30 11.47
CA CYS A 131 -6.10 7.03 12.13
C CYS A 131 -4.83 6.41 12.73
N ALA A 132 -4.85 6.17 14.05
CA ALA A 132 -3.72 5.61 14.77
C ALA A 132 -3.40 4.14 14.37
N THR A 133 -4.37 3.39 13.87
CA THR A 133 -4.15 2.03 13.33
C THR A 133 -3.94 2.01 11.82
N LYS A 134 -4.04 3.18 11.16
CA LYS A 134 -3.87 3.37 9.71
C LYS A 134 -4.92 2.68 8.82
N ARG A 135 -5.82 1.88 9.38
CA ARG A 135 -6.79 1.05 8.64
C ARG A 135 -8.18 1.65 8.50
N LEU A 136 -8.48 2.68 9.31
CA LEU A 136 -9.81 3.30 9.40
C LEU A 136 -10.94 2.28 9.59
N ARG A 137 -10.64 1.19 10.31
CA ARG A 137 -11.56 0.11 10.66
C ARG A 137 -11.59 -0.09 12.17
N ARG A 138 -12.77 -0.41 12.71
CA ARG A 138 -12.95 -0.77 14.12
C ARG A 138 -13.88 -1.97 14.20
N LYS A 139 -13.38 -3.09 14.76
CA LYS A 139 -14.06 -4.38 14.71
C LYS A 139 -14.38 -4.73 13.25
N ASP A 140 -15.63 -4.98 12.93
CA ASP A 140 -16.09 -5.41 11.62
C ASP A 140 -16.54 -4.26 10.70
N ASP A 141 -16.57 -3.01 11.21
CA ASP A 141 -17.09 -1.86 10.48
C ASP A 141 -16.01 -0.87 10.07
N VAL A 142 -16.29 -0.10 9.00
CA VAL A 142 -15.52 1.09 8.63
C VAL A 142 -15.67 2.14 9.73
N CYS A 143 -14.57 2.69 10.20
CA CYS A 143 -14.58 3.64 11.32
C CYS A 143 -15.19 4.99 10.90
N SER A 144 -16.13 5.49 11.69
CA SER A 144 -16.76 6.81 11.47
C SER A 144 -15.80 8.03 11.62
N GLY A 145 -14.51 7.79 11.83
CA GLY A 145 -13.47 8.80 11.96
C GLY A 145 -12.94 8.97 13.40
N PRO A 146 -11.96 9.86 13.60
CA PRO A 146 -11.25 9.99 14.86
C PRO A 146 -12.13 10.51 16.00
N ALA A 147 -11.96 9.92 17.19
CA ALA A 147 -12.51 10.42 18.47
C ALA A 147 -11.57 10.01 19.60
N PRO A 148 -11.39 10.83 20.66
CA PRO A 148 -10.34 10.65 21.66
C PRO A 148 -10.31 9.25 22.29
N VAL A 149 -11.38 8.90 23.00
CA VAL A 149 -11.48 7.62 23.72
C VAL A 149 -11.53 6.43 22.76
N LYS A 150 -12.33 6.56 21.69
CA LYS A 150 -12.46 5.51 20.66
C LYS A 150 -11.12 5.15 20.04
N CYS A 151 -10.33 6.13 19.62
CA CYS A 151 -9.04 5.89 18.98
C CYS A 151 -8.01 5.31 19.94
N GLN A 152 -8.04 5.73 21.22
CA GLN A 152 -7.18 5.16 22.25
C GLN A 152 -7.47 3.68 22.48
N LEU A 153 -8.75 3.31 22.65
CA LEU A 153 -9.15 1.92 22.84
C LEU A 153 -8.80 1.09 21.61
N CYS A 154 -9.17 1.55 20.41
CA CYS A 154 -8.90 0.85 19.15
C CYS A 154 -7.39 0.64 18.92
N ALA A 155 -6.57 1.67 19.16
CA ALA A 155 -5.12 1.55 19.00
C ALA A 155 -4.50 0.64 20.07
N SER A 156 -5.03 0.65 21.31
CA SER A 156 -4.55 -0.25 22.38
C SER A 156 -4.92 -1.71 22.12
N GLU A 157 -6.10 -1.97 21.56
CA GLU A 157 -6.49 -3.31 21.10
C GLU A 157 -5.56 -3.82 19.99
N HIS A 158 -5.14 -2.93 19.09
CA HIS A 158 -4.34 -3.30 17.91
C HIS A 158 -2.84 -3.44 18.20
N TYR A 159 -2.24 -2.52 18.97
CA TYR A 159 -0.79 -2.46 19.21
C TYR A 159 -0.37 -2.88 20.64
N GLY A 160 -1.33 -3.19 21.50
CA GLY A 160 -1.13 -3.26 22.94
C GLY A 160 -1.18 -1.88 23.60
N MET A 161 -1.37 -1.87 24.93
CA MET A 161 -1.71 -0.64 25.67
C MET A 161 -0.67 0.48 25.46
N THR A 162 0.61 0.21 25.66
CA THR A 162 1.67 1.23 25.62
C THR A 162 1.84 1.84 24.23
N LYS A 163 2.01 0.98 23.22
CA LYS A 163 2.16 1.42 21.82
C LYS A 163 0.89 2.10 21.31
N GLY A 164 -0.28 1.57 21.66
CA GLY A 164 -1.57 2.12 21.27
C GLY A 164 -1.82 3.51 21.82
N LEU A 165 -1.45 3.77 23.09
CA LEU A 165 -1.50 5.11 23.69
C LEU A 165 -0.61 6.09 22.95
N VAL A 166 0.64 5.72 22.67
CA VAL A 166 1.59 6.55 21.92
C VAL A 166 1.07 6.84 20.52
N ALA A 167 0.54 5.82 19.84
CA ALA A 167 -0.01 5.98 18.49
C ALA A 167 -1.24 6.92 18.47
N ALA A 168 -2.20 6.70 19.36
CA ALA A 168 -3.41 7.52 19.42
C ALA A 168 -3.12 8.97 19.82
N PHE A 169 -2.28 9.18 20.85
CA PHE A 169 -1.88 10.51 21.30
C PHE A 169 -1.05 11.23 20.23
N GLY A 170 -0.06 10.56 19.66
CA GLY A 170 0.82 11.13 18.65
C GLY A 170 0.06 11.56 17.40
N THR A 171 -0.74 10.66 16.81
CA THR A 171 -1.57 11.00 15.64
C THR A 171 -2.42 12.24 15.89
N ARG A 172 -3.10 12.33 17.04
CA ARG A 172 -3.96 13.46 17.36
C ARG A 172 -3.16 14.75 17.62
N SER A 173 -2.09 14.66 18.39
CA SER A 173 -1.33 15.85 18.85
C SER A 173 -0.50 16.47 17.73
N PHE A 174 0.00 15.68 16.82
CA PHE A 174 0.86 16.15 15.73
C PHE A 174 0.12 16.41 14.41
N GLU A 175 -1.14 15.97 14.25
CA GLU A 175 -1.92 16.18 13.03
C GLU A 175 -1.93 17.64 12.55
N SER A 176 -2.31 18.56 13.41
CA SER A 176 -2.40 19.99 13.05
C SER A 176 -1.04 20.59 12.69
N ARG A 177 0.04 20.13 13.34
CA ARG A 177 1.40 20.56 13.01
C ARG A 177 1.84 19.98 11.68
N LEU A 178 1.55 18.70 11.41
CA LEU A 178 1.83 18.05 10.15
C LEU A 178 1.12 18.78 9.00
N ARG A 179 -0.20 18.95 9.10
CA ARG A 179 -1.01 19.63 8.09
C ARG A 179 -0.51 21.02 7.74
N ARG A 180 -0.11 21.81 8.74
CA ARG A 180 0.43 23.17 8.52
C ARG A 180 1.79 23.19 7.81
N ASN A 181 2.58 22.12 7.88
CA ASN A 181 3.91 22.08 7.27
C ASN A 181 3.93 21.42 5.90
N VAL A 182 2.91 20.61 5.57
CA VAL A 182 2.80 19.98 4.24
C VAL A 182 2.42 21.05 3.21
N ASP A 183 3.16 21.09 2.12
CA ASP A 183 2.88 22.00 1.01
C ASP A 183 1.88 21.38 0.03
N VAL A 184 2.01 20.07 -0.27
CA VAL A 184 1.07 19.33 -1.11
C VAL A 184 0.85 17.93 -0.53
N PHE A 185 -0.42 17.52 -0.43
CA PHE A 185 -0.83 16.14 -0.11
C PHE A 185 -1.05 15.36 -1.40
N LEU A 186 -0.59 14.11 -1.43
CA LEU A 186 -0.76 13.20 -2.55
C LEU A 186 -1.49 11.93 -2.09
N PRO A 187 -2.82 11.96 -1.98
CA PRO A 187 -3.61 10.75 -1.76
C PRO A 187 -3.47 9.79 -2.94
N VAL A 188 -3.35 8.49 -2.65
CA VAL A 188 -3.21 7.45 -3.69
C VAL A 188 -4.53 7.08 -4.37
N SER A 189 -5.66 7.55 -3.84
CA SER A 189 -7.00 7.35 -4.39
C SER A 189 -7.96 8.46 -3.96
N SER A 190 -9.08 8.57 -4.67
CA SER A 190 -10.18 9.47 -4.32
C SER A 190 -10.72 9.18 -2.90
N THR A 191 -10.83 7.90 -2.56
CA THR A 191 -11.27 7.47 -1.22
C THR A 191 -10.30 7.88 -0.11
N VAL A 192 -8.98 7.80 -0.35
CA VAL A 192 -8.00 8.28 0.64
C VAL A 192 -8.09 9.78 0.83
N GLU A 193 -8.28 10.55 -0.24
CA GLU A 193 -8.48 12.00 -0.16
C GLU A 193 -9.69 12.35 0.70
N GLU A 194 -10.84 11.75 0.39
CA GLU A 194 -12.11 11.97 1.10
C GLU A 194 -11.98 11.56 2.58
N LEU A 195 -11.58 10.32 2.85
CA LEU A 195 -11.54 9.77 4.20
C LEU A 195 -10.44 10.38 5.08
N CYS A 196 -9.33 10.84 4.51
CA CYS A 196 -8.31 11.61 5.22
C CYS A 196 -8.76 13.05 5.52
N ARG A 197 -9.93 13.46 5.03
CA ARG A 197 -10.55 14.76 5.31
C ARG A 197 -9.59 15.91 5.02
N ILE A 198 -9.12 16.00 3.78
CA ILE A 198 -8.31 17.13 3.33
C ILE A 198 -9.15 18.39 3.53
N ARG A 199 -8.56 19.41 4.17
CA ARG A 199 -9.27 20.62 4.61
C ARG A 199 -9.27 21.67 3.53
N GLU A 200 -10.25 22.57 3.58
CA GLU A 200 -10.25 23.77 2.74
C GLU A 200 -8.95 24.56 2.95
N GLY A 201 -8.31 25.00 1.87
CA GLY A 201 -7.02 25.68 1.89
C GLY A 201 -5.79 24.75 1.95
N GLU A 202 -5.94 23.45 2.20
CA GLU A 202 -4.88 22.46 1.97
C GLU A 202 -4.81 22.14 0.46
N VAL A 203 -3.61 22.03 -0.07
CA VAL A 203 -3.42 21.64 -1.48
C VAL A 203 -3.31 20.13 -1.55
N SER A 204 -4.15 19.52 -2.34
CA SER A 204 -4.17 18.07 -2.57
C SER A 204 -4.26 17.77 -4.06
N GLN A 205 -3.62 16.68 -4.46
CA GLN A 205 -3.73 16.12 -5.79
C GLN A 205 -3.74 14.60 -5.68
N VAL A 206 -4.84 13.95 -6.06
CA VAL A 206 -4.91 12.50 -6.10
C VAL A 206 -3.94 12.00 -7.18
N ILE A 207 -2.88 11.28 -6.78
CA ILE A 207 -1.95 10.63 -7.68
C ILE A 207 -1.95 9.14 -7.37
N PRO A 208 -2.54 8.30 -8.22
CA PRO A 208 -2.59 6.87 -8.00
C PRO A 208 -1.18 6.25 -8.05
N ASN A 209 -1.02 5.11 -7.41
CA ASN A 209 0.15 4.29 -7.63
C ASN A 209 0.17 3.85 -9.11
N PHE A 210 1.35 3.57 -9.60
CA PHE A 210 1.57 3.17 -10.98
C PHE A 210 2.21 1.78 -11.04
N ILE A 211 2.16 1.20 -12.22
CA ILE A 211 2.79 -0.08 -12.51
C ILE A 211 3.61 0.04 -13.79
N GLY A 212 4.88 -0.37 -13.69
CA GLY A 212 5.74 -0.55 -14.85
C GLY A 212 5.47 -1.87 -15.56
N GLU A 213 6.44 -2.32 -16.32
CA GLU A 213 6.38 -3.65 -16.93
C GLU A 213 6.33 -4.73 -15.85
N LEU A 214 5.43 -5.70 -16.03
CA LEU A 214 5.38 -6.85 -15.14
C LEU A 214 6.69 -7.64 -15.23
N PRO A 215 7.19 -8.20 -14.12
CA PRO A 215 8.42 -8.98 -14.11
C PRO A 215 8.44 -10.06 -15.18
N THR A 216 9.61 -10.32 -15.76
CA THR A 216 9.82 -11.41 -16.72
C THR A 216 9.31 -12.74 -16.14
N PRO A 217 8.61 -13.57 -16.92
CA PRO A 217 8.16 -14.89 -16.49
C PRO A 217 9.28 -15.75 -15.91
N LEU A 218 8.94 -16.59 -14.94
CA LEU A 218 9.83 -17.56 -14.29
C LEU A 218 9.20 -18.97 -14.40
N PRO A 219 9.11 -19.55 -15.60
CA PRO A 219 8.34 -20.78 -15.82
C PRO A 219 8.90 -22.01 -15.09
N ASP A 220 10.20 -22.03 -14.79
CA ASP A 220 10.92 -23.18 -14.25
C ASP A 220 11.17 -23.09 -12.73
N ASP A 221 10.58 -22.14 -12.01
CA ASP A 221 10.73 -22.08 -10.56
C ASP A 221 9.99 -23.26 -9.90
N PRO A 222 10.69 -24.10 -9.09
CA PRO A 222 10.11 -25.33 -8.52
C PRO A 222 8.90 -25.07 -7.61
N ARG A 223 8.75 -23.87 -7.07
CA ARG A 223 7.58 -23.51 -6.23
C ARG A 223 6.30 -23.46 -7.05
N LEU A 224 6.38 -23.26 -8.36
CA LEU A 224 5.22 -23.30 -9.26
C LEU A 224 4.57 -24.70 -9.34
N ALA A 225 5.29 -25.75 -8.97
CA ALA A 225 4.72 -27.09 -8.82
C ALA A 225 3.68 -27.19 -7.68
N GLN A 226 3.59 -26.19 -6.80
CA GLN A 226 2.54 -26.11 -5.79
C GLN A 226 1.21 -25.59 -6.35
N LEU A 227 1.21 -25.01 -7.56
CA LEU A 227 -0.01 -24.59 -8.23
C LEU A 227 -0.75 -25.80 -8.80
N PRO A 228 -2.08 -25.80 -8.79
CA PRO A 228 -2.87 -26.79 -9.51
C PRO A 228 -2.51 -26.82 -11.02
N GLU A 229 -2.49 -28.00 -11.62
CA GLU A 229 -2.35 -28.15 -13.09
C GLU A 229 -3.59 -27.61 -13.82
N GLU A 230 -4.75 -27.72 -13.20
CA GLU A 230 -6.01 -27.20 -13.71
C GLU A 230 -6.10 -25.65 -13.53
N PRO A 231 -6.94 -25.00 -14.37
CA PRO A 231 -7.21 -23.58 -14.24
C PRO A 231 -7.74 -23.23 -12.85
N PHE A 232 -7.24 -22.18 -12.21
CA PHE A 232 -7.55 -21.83 -10.81
C PHE A 232 -7.95 -20.35 -10.64
N ILE A 233 -8.64 -20.08 -9.54
CA ILE A 233 -8.97 -18.74 -9.02
C ILE A 233 -7.82 -18.29 -8.12
N LEU A 234 -7.42 -17.02 -8.21
CA LEU A 234 -6.32 -16.49 -7.39
C LEU A 234 -6.81 -15.46 -6.37
N PHE A 235 -6.42 -15.64 -5.12
CA PHE A 235 -6.34 -14.58 -4.12
C PHE A 235 -4.87 -14.21 -3.94
N PHE A 236 -4.53 -12.94 -4.13
CA PHE A 236 -3.16 -12.46 -4.08
C PHE A 236 -2.97 -11.43 -2.97
N GLY A 237 -2.17 -11.76 -1.97
CA GLY A 237 -1.85 -10.96 -0.80
C GLY A 237 -2.01 -11.76 0.51
N ASP A 238 -1.66 -11.12 1.62
CA ASP A 238 -1.81 -11.75 2.94
C ASP A 238 -3.29 -12.07 3.23
N ALA A 239 -3.59 -13.33 3.47
CA ALA A 239 -4.95 -13.81 3.75
C ALA A 239 -5.34 -13.45 5.19
N THR A 240 -5.95 -12.28 5.35
CA THR A 240 -6.45 -11.73 6.61
C THR A 240 -7.96 -11.55 6.57
N VAL A 241 -8.58 -11.36 7.73
CA VAL A 241 -10.01 -11.05 7.83
C VAL A 241 -10.34 -9.74 7.11
N ASP A 242 -9.50 -8.70 7.29
CA ASP A 242 -9.70 -7.39 6.66
C ASP A 242 -9.69 -7.46 5.12
N LYS A 243 -8.88 -8.34 4.55
CA LYS A 243 -8.84 -8.59 3.10
C LYS A 243 -9.93 -9.56 2.61
N GLY A 244 -10.83 -9.96 3.51
CA GLY A 244 -11.99 -10.78 3.18
C GLY A 244 -11.66 -12.24 2.85
N ALA A 245 -10.49 -12.76 3.24
CA ALA A 245 -10.09 -14.12 2.93
C ALA A 245 -11.05 -15.17 3.51
N TRP A 246 -11.61 -14.91 4.70
CA TRP A 246 -12.63 -15.77 5.28
C TRP A 246 -13.95 -15.74 4.46
N HIS A 247 -14.40 -14.54 4.08
CA HIS A 247 -15.60 -14.36 3.25
C HIS A 247 -15.48 -15.03 1.88
N LEU A 248 -14.27 -14.92 1.29
CA LEU A 248 -13.95 -15.64 0.05
C LEU A 248 -14.08 -17.15 0.22
N ALA A 249 -13.54 -17.71 1.29
CA ALA A 249 -13.59 -19.15 1.54
C ALA A 249 -15.02 -19.65 1.81
N GLU A 250 -15.86 -18.85 2.46
CA GLU A 250 -17.29 -19.16 2.65
C GLU A 250 -18.06 -19.07 1.32
N ALA A 251 -17.79 -18.06 0.51
CA ALA A 251 -18.37 -17.93 -0.83
C ALA A 251 -17.94 -19.07 -1.75
N TYR A 252 -16.65 -19.41 -1.72
CA TYR A 252 -16.08 -20.52 -2.48
C TYR A 252 -16.76 -21.85 -2.16
N GLY A 253 -16.99 -22.15 -0.88
CA GLY A 253 -17.69 -23.34 -0.44
C GLY A 253 -19.16 -23.48 -0.89
N ARG A 254 -19.76 -22.41 -1.44
CA ARG A 254 -21.12 -22.42 -2.02
C ARG A 254 -21.14 -22.59 -3.53
N LEU A 255 -19.97 -22.67 -4.17
CA LEU A 255 -19.87 -22.94 -5.61
C LEU A 255 -19.98 -24.43 -5.87
N GLU A 256 -20.68 -24.81 -6.93
CA GLU A 256 -20.72 -26.18 -7.40
C GLU A 256 -19.51 -26.47 -8.27
N LYS A 257 -18.68 -27.44 -7.87
CA LYS A 257 -17.46 -27.86 -8.60
C LYS A 257 -16.59 -26.67 -9.05
N PRO A 258 -16.20 -25.76 -8.14
CA PRO A 258 -15.40 -24.60 -8.49
C PRO A 258 -14.00 -25.02 -8.96
N PRO A 259 -13.33 -24.20 -9.81
CA PRO A 259 -11.90 -24.31 -10.01
C PRO A 259 -11.16 -24.16 -8.67
N PRO A 260 -9.95 -24.77 -8.50
CA PRO A 260 -9.15 -24.57 -7.29
C PRO A 260 -8.99 -23.09 -6.91
N LEU A 261 -8.98 -22.79 -5.61
CA LEU A 261 -8.69 -21.46 -5.08
C LEU A 261 -7.28 -21.43 -4.51
N VAL A 262 -6.39 -20.70 -5.14
CA VAL A 262 -5.00 -20.53 -4.70
C VAL A 262 -4.87 -19.22 -3.92
N LEU A 263 -4.26 -19.30 -2.72
CA LEU A 263 -3.95 -18.13 -1.88
C LEU A 263 -2.44 -17.89 -1.91
N VAL A 264 -1.99 -16.88 -2.65
CA VAL A 264 -0.57 -16.48 -2.69
C VAL A 264 -0.34 -15.33 -1.73
N GLY A 265 0.29 -15.62 -0.59
CA GLY A 265 0.55 -14.70 0.51
C GLY A 265 0.55 -15.42 1.84
N ARG A 266 0.94 -14.76 2.92
CA ARG A 266 0.86 -15.35 4.26
C ARG A 266 -0.59 -15.60 4.63
N CYS A 267 -0.87 -16.79 5.14
CA CYS A 267 -2.21 -17.14 5.63
C CYS A 267 -2.26 -16.99 7.16
N TYR A 268 -3.02 -15.98 7.61
CA TYR A 268 -3.22 -15.69 9.05
C TYR A 268 -4.50 -16.31 9.61
N ILE A 269 -5.20 -17.12 8.84
CA ILE A 269 -6.43 -17.80 9.23
C ILE A 269 -6.18 -19.29 9.10
N ASP A 270 -5.89 -19.96 10.21
CA ASP A 270 -5.44 -21.37 10.21
C ASP A 270 -6.50 -22.31 9.61
N GLU A 271 -7.78 -22.01 9.81
CA GLU A 271 -8.91 -22.79 9.30
C GLU A 271 -8.97 -22.84 7.75
N LEU A 272 -8.28 -21.93 7.07
CA LEU A 272 -8.22 -21.96 5.59
C LEU A 272 -7.20 -22.97 5.06
N ARG A 273 -6.26 -23.44 5.88
CA ARG A 273 -5.17 -24.32 5.45
C ARG A 273 -5.64 -25.72 5.08
N ASP A 274 -6.69 -26.18 5.75
CA ASP A 274 -7.21 -27.54 5.59
C ASP A 274 -8.56 -27.59 4.86
N ARG A 275 -9.00 -26.46 4.28
CA ARG A 275 -10.26 -26.41 3.53
C ARG A 275 -10.12 -27.07 2.15
N PRO A 276 -11.01 -28.00 1.80
CA PRO A 276 -10.98 -28.65 0.49
C PRO A 276 -11.04 -27.63 -0.66
N GLY A 277 -10.18 -27.80 -1.66
CA GLY A 277 -10.12 -26.95 -2.85
C GLY A 277 -9.44 -25.61 -2.65
N ILE A 278 -8.94 -25.30 -1.44
CA ILE A 278 -8.17 -24.08 -1.14
C ILE A 278 -6.70 -24.46 -0.96
N TYR A 279 -5.80 -23.75 -1.65
CA TYR A 279 -4.37 -24.04 -1.71
C TYR A 279 -3.55 -22.81 -1.25
N PRO A 280 -3.24 -22.67 0.05
CA PRO A 280 -2.37 -21.62 0.54
C PRO A 280 -0.91 -21.96 0.23
N THR A 281 -0.22 -21.10 -0.53
CA THR A 281 1.18 -21.31 -0.92
C THR A 281 2.18 -20.68 0.05
N GLY A 282 1.70 -19.82 0.96
CA GLY A 282 2.56 -18.95 1.77
C GLY A 282 3.07 -17.72 0.98
N ALA A 283 3.97 -16.97 1.61
CA ALA A 283 4.55 -15.78 1.00
C ALA A 283 5.52 -16.16 -0.11
N TRP A 284 5.26 -15.68 -1.30
CA TRP A 284 6.14 -15.83 -2.46
C TRP A 284 6.83 -14.51 -2.80
N PRO A 285 8.04 -14.56 -3.40
CA PRO A 285 8.61 -13.39 -4.06
C PRO A 285 7.63 -12.82 -5.08
N HIS A 286 7.57 -11.50 -5.19
CA HIS A 286 6.62 -10.80 -6.06
C HIS A 286 6.62 -11.31 -7.51
N ARG A 287 7.82 -11.55 -8.09
CA ARG A 287 7.94 -12.10 -9.45
C ARG A 287 7.20 -13.42 -9.61
N LEU A 288 7.27 -14.27 -8.60
CA LEU A 288 6.61 -15.59 -8.62
C LEU A 288 5.09 -15.47 -8.41
N ALA A 289 4.66 -14.54 -7.56
CA ALA A 289 3.24 -14.23 -7.39
C ALA A 289 2.61 -13.69 -8.68
N ILE A 290 3.33 -12.87 -9.45
CA ILE A 290 2.90 -12.42 -10.78
C ILE A 290 2.82 -13.59 -11.76
N GLU A 291 3.69 -14.60 -11.66
CA GLU A 291 3.58 -15.80 -12.49
C GLU A 291 2.32 -16.60 -12.17
N ALA A 292 1.98 -16.78 -10.88
CA ALA A 292 0.70 -17.37 -10.47
C ALA A 292 -0.49 -16.58 -11.01
N LEU A 293 -0.40 -15.23 -10.96
CA LEU A 293 -1.42 -14.35 -11.50
C LEU A 293 -1.62 -14.57 -13.01
N ARG A 294 -0.54 -14.70 -13.80
CA ARG A 294 -0.62 -14.99 -15.24
C ARG A 294 -1.30 -16.32 -15.55
N ARG A 295 -1.13 -17.32 -14.68
CA ARG A 295 -1.72 -18.66 -14.84
C ARG A 295 -3.16 -18.74 -14.35
N SER A 296 -3.63 -17.81 -13.54
CA SER A 296 -4.98 -17.82 -12.99
C SER A 296 -6.05 -17.54 -14.05
N LEU A 297 -7.27 -17.99 -13.79
CA LEU A 297 -8.46 -17.62 -14.57
C LEU A 297 -8.84 -16.16 -14.34
N PHE A 298 -8.90 -15.79 -13.08
CA PHE A 298 -9.21 -14.46 -12.59
C PHE A 298 -8.75 -14.31 -11.15
N THR A 299 -8.71 -13.07 -10.67
CA THR A 299 -8.31 -12.73 -9.31
C THR A 299 -9.52 -12.31 -8.48
N VAL A 300 -9.47 -12.53 -7.16
CA VAL A 300 -10.50 -12.07 -6.23
C VAL A 300 -9.86 -11.20 -5.13
N ALA A 301 -10.41 -10.00 -4.92
CA ALA A 301 -9.99 -9.05 -3.88
C ALA A 301 -11.20 -8.58 -3.06
N PRO A 302 -11.76 -9.44 -2.16
CA PRO A 302 -13.02 -9.19 -1.47
C PRO A 302 -12.82 -8.41 -0.17
N SER A 303 -12.06 -7.33 -0.22
CA SER A 303 -11.68 -6.52 0.93
C SER A 303 -12.91 -6.01 1.71
N LEU A 304 -12.85 -6.09 3.04
CA LEU A 304 -13.87 -5.59 3.96
C LEU A 304 -13.53 -4.21 4.52
N TRP A 305 -12.38 -3.69 4.21
CA TRP A 305 -11.93 -2.37 4.62
C TRP A 305 -11.69 -1.48 3.41
N PRO A 306 -11.78 -0.16 3.55
CA PRO A 306 -11.53 0.74 2.45
C PRO A 306 -10.04 0.65 2.07
N GLU A 307 -9.73 -0.25 1.15
CA GLU A 307 -8.37 -0.43 0.64
C GLU A 307 -7.84 0.90 0.10
N PRO A 308 -6.69 1.41 0.53
CA PRO A 308 -6.22 2.71 0.10
C PRO A 308 -6.05 2.84 -1.41
N PHE A 309 -5.56 1.77 -2.06
CA PHE A 309 -5.42 1.73 -3.51
C PHE A 309 -5.83 0.37 -4.10
N GLY A 310 -5.13 -0.72 -3.73
CA GLY A 310 -5.39 -2.05 -4.27
C GLY A 310 -4.43 -2.43 -5.41
N LEU A 311 -3.12 -2.40 -5.14
CA LEU A 311 -2.08 -2.78 -6.13
C LEU A 311 -2.38 -4.12 -6.81
N VAL A 312 -2.97 -5.09 -6.10
CA VAL A 312 -3.35 -6.39 -6.66
C VAL A 312 -4.33 -6.24 -7.83
N ALA A 313 -5.28 -5.30 -7.75
CA ALA A 313 -6.21 -5.04 -8.84
C ALA A 313 -5.49 -4.44 -10.06
N LEU A 314 -4.52 -3.56 -9.83
CA LEU A 314 -3.71 -2.99 -10.90
C LEU A 314 -2.78 -4.04 -11.52
N GLU A 315 -2.18 -4.92 -10.71
CA GLU A 315 -1.34 -6.03 -11.18
C GLU A 315 -2.16 -7.04 -12.00
N ALA A 316 -3.39 -7.35 -11.56
CA ALA A 316 -4.32 -8.19 -12.32
C ALA A 316 -4.67 -7.55 -13.67
N ALA A 317 -5.00 -6.28 -13.66
CA ALA A 317 -5.29 -5.52 -14.88
C ALA A 317 -4.10 -5.52 -15.84
N ALA A 318 -2.89 -5.23 -15.37
CA ALA A 318 -1.68 -5.25 -16.20
C ALA A 318 -1.36 -6.64 -16.77
N ALA A 319 -1.72 -7.72 -16.06
CA ALA A 319 -1.60 -9.09 -16.55
C ALA A 319 -2.74 -9.52 -17.51
N GLY A 320 -3.68 -8.64 -17.82
CA GLY A 320 -4.85 -8.97 -18.63
C GLY A 320 -5.81 -9.94 -17.94
N LYS A 321 -5.83 -9.98 -16.61
CA LYS A 321 -6.70 -10.85 -15.83
C LYS A 321 -7.87 -10.05 -15.24
N PRO A 322 -9.12 -10.51 -15.45
CA PRO A 322 -10.25 -9.88 -14.81
C PRO A 322 -10.21 -10.11 -13.29
N ILE A 323 -10.86 -9.23 -12.55
CA ILE A 323 -10.93 -9.32 -11.10
C ILE A 323 -12.38 -9.24 -10.63
N VAL A 324 -12.68 -10.01 -9.56
CA VAL A 324 -13.85 -9.75 -8.70
C VAL A 324 -13.32 -8.97 -7.50
N ALA A 325 -13.77 -7.76 -7.29
CA ALA A 325 -13.31 -6.90 -6.20
C ALA A 325 -14.49 -6.35 -5.40
N SER A 326 -14.25 -6.05 -4.12
CA SER A 326 -15.23 -5.31 -3.33
C SER A 326 -15.38 -3.88 -3.84
N ASP A 327 -16.61 -3.39 -3.90
CA ASP A 327 -16.94 -2.00 -4.23
C ASP A 327 -16.63 -1.08 -3.05
N ILE A 328 -15.33 -0.96 -2.72
CA ILE A 328 -14.85 -0.18 -1.57
C ILE A 328 -13.43 0.36 -1.80
N GLY A 329 -13.17 1.54 -1.24
CA GLY A 329 -11.81 2.11 -1.26
C GLY A 329 -11.30 2.43 -2.66
N GLY A 330 -9.99 2.40 -2.83
CA GLY A 330 -9.30 2.65 -4.10
C GLY A 330 -9.48 1.55 -5.14
N LEU A 331 -10.09 0.41 -4.80
CA LEU A 331 -10.47 -0.61 -5.79
C LEU A 331 -11.44 -0.04 -6.84
N ARG A 332 -12.31 0.91 -6.44
CA ARG A 332 -13.23 1.64 -7.33
C ARG A 332 -12.50 2.51 -8.37
N ASP A 333 -11.31 3.00 -8.03
CA ASP A 333 -10.55 3.85 -8.95
C ASP A 333 -9.87 3.02 -10.05
N ILE A 334 -9.65 1.72 -9.80
CA ILE A 334 -8.98 0.79 -10.72
C ILE A 334 -9.99 -0.02 -11.54
N VAL A 335 -10.97 -0.63 -10.86
CA VAL A 335 -11.92 -1.55 -11.47
C VAL A 335 -13.18 -0.80 -11.90
N LEU A 336 -13.54 -0.93 -13.19
CA LEU A 336 -14.81 -0.47 -13.74
C LEU A 336 -15.76 -1.67 -13.81
N ASP A 337 -16.87 -1.60 -13.07
CA ASP A 337 -17.81 -2.71 -12.99
C ASP A 337 -18.41 -3.10 -14.35
N GLY A 338 -18.35 -4.40 -14.66
CA GLY A 338 -18.81 -4.95 -15.94
C GLY A 338 -17.94 -4.64 -17.15
N GLU A 339 -16.91 -3.78 -17.02
CA GLU A 339 -16.01 -3.38 -18.10
C GLU A 339 -14.60 -3.98 -17.93
N THR A 340 -13.96 -3.79 -16.77
CA THR A 340 -12.60 -4.27 -16.49
C THR A 340 -12.54 -5.31 -15.38
N GLY A 341 -13.66 -5.60 -14.74
CA GLY A 341 -13.84 -6.57 -13.67
C GLY A 341 -15.27 -6.56 -13.19
N LEU A 342 -15.52 -7.19 -12.07
CA LEU A 342 -16.81 -7.18 -11.40
C LEU A 342 -16.66 -6.60 -9.99
N LEU A 343 -17.45 -5.59 -9.66
CA LEU A 343 -17.54 -5.04 -8.32
C LEU A 343 -18.71 -5.66 -7.56
N VAL A 344 -18.48 -6.03 -6.32
CA VAL A 344 -19.49 -6.58 -5.42
C VAL A 344 -19.55 -5.76 -4.13
N PRO A 345 -20.72 -5.57 -3.51
CA PRO A 345 -20.80 -4.91 -2.21
C PRO A 345 -19.87 -5.61 -1.19
N PRO A 346 -19.13 -4.86 -0.35
CA PRO A 346 -18.34 -5.46 0.73
C PRO A 346 -19.26 -6.30 1.64
N ASP A 347 -18.75 -7.45 2.12
CA ASP A 347 -19.48 -8.40 2.97
C ASP A 347 -20.70 -9.09 2.32
N ASP A 348 -21.01 -8.83 1.06
CA ASP A 348 -22.09 -9.55 0.34
C ASP A 348 -21.57 -10.86 -0.27
N ARG A 349 -21.68 -11.94 0.52
CA ARG A 349 -21.25 -13.27 0.09
C ARG A 349 -22.03 -13.82 -1.09
N LEU A 350 -23.30 -13.44 -1.25
CA LEU A 350 -24.13 -13.92 -2.36
C LEU A 350 -23.73 -13.23 -3.67
N ALA A 351 -23.51 -11.94 -3.64
CA ALA A 351 -22.96 -11.21 -4.79
C ALA A 351 -21.58 -11.74 -5.17
N LEU A 352 -20.72 -12.04 -4.19
CA LEU A 352 -19.39 -12.62 -4.43
C LEU A 352 -19.51 -14.01 -5.10
N VAL A 353 -20.40 -14.89 -4.62
CA VAL A 353 -20.68 -16.19 -5.24
C VAL A 353 -21.17 -16.03 -6.68
N ALA A 354 -22.08 -15.11 -6.93
CA ALA A 354 -22.63 -14.87 -8.27
C ALA A 354 -21.54 -14.38 -9.24
N ALA A 355 -20.71 -13.44 -8.81
CA ALA A 355 -19.58 -12.92 -9.62
C ALA A 355 -18.55 -14.02 -9.90
N MET A 356 -18.14 -14.78 -8.89
CA MET A 356 -17.19 -15.89 -9.06
C MET A 356 -17.74 -16.96 -9.99
N ARG A 357 -19.02 -17.35 -9.84
CA ARG A 357 -19.68 -18.31 -10.73
C ARG A 357 -19.69 -17.82 -12.16
N ARG A 358 -20.01 -16.54 -12.38
CA ARG A 358 -20.06 -15.92 -13.69
C ARG A 358 -18.67 -15.97 -14.37
N LEU A 359 -17.62 -15.58 -13.66
CA LEU A 359 -16.26 -15.63 -14.23
C LEU A 359 -15.73 -17.07 -14.35
N SER A 360 -16.15 -18.01 -13.52
CA SER A 360 -15.75 -19.41 -13.67
C SER A 360 -16.31 -20.05 -14.93
N GLY A 361 -17.60 -19.76 -15.25
CA GLY A 361 -18.32 -20.40 -16.34
C GLY A 361 -18.19 -19.72 -17.70
N ASP A 362 -17.77 -18.45 -17.77
CA ASP A 362 -17.80 -17.64 -18.99
C ASP A 362 -16.39 -17.22 -19.43
N ALA A 363 -15.81 -17.94 -20.37
CA ALA A 363 -14.47 -17.68 -20.91
C ALA A 363 -14.42 -16.40 -21.76
N GLU A 364 -15.46 -16.13 -22.53
CA GLU A 364 -15.54 -14.93 -23.38
C GLU A 364 -15.61 -13.67 -22.50
N LEU A 365 -16.40 -13.72 -21.43
CA LEU A 365 -16.45 -12.63 -20.46
C LEU A 365 -15.08 -12.39 -19.82
N ARG A 366 -14.37 -13.44 -19.39
CA ARG A 366 -13.01 -13.31 -18.84
C ARG A 366 -12.06 -12.65 -19.83
N GLN A 367 -12.09 -13.07 -21.08
CA GLN A 367 -11.24 -12.51 -22.12
C GLN A 367 -11.55 -11.04 -22.37
N ARG A 368 -12.82 -10.68 -22.50
CA ARG A 368 -13.29 -9.31 -22.74
C ARG A 368 -12.90 -8.38 -21.58
N LEU A 369 -13.21 -8.76 -20.33
CA LEU A 369 -12.89 -7.97 -19.15
C LEU A 369 -11.38 -7.86 -18.94
N GLY A 370 -10.63 -8.93 -19.16
CA GLY A 370 -9.18 -8.94 -19.03
C GLY A 370 -8.48 -8.03 -20.04
N ALA A 371 -8.92 -8.05 -21.31
CA ALA A 371 -8.40 -7.16 -22.35
C ALA A 371 -8.66 -5.68 -22.00
N ALA A 372 -9.89 -5.34 -21.62
CA ALA A 372 -10.24 -3.98 -21.20
C ALA A 372 -9.48 -3.54 -19.93
N ALA A 373 -9.26 -4.46 -18.98
CA ALA A 373 -8.46 -4.19 -17.78
C ALA A 373 -7.00 -3.88 -18.15
N GLN A 374 -6.42 -4.62 -19.09
CA GLN A 374 -5.05 -4.39 -19.56
C GLN A 374 -4.90 -3.03 -20.26
N GLU A 375 -5.86 -2.67 -21.09
CA GLU A 375 -5.90 -1.35 -21.72
C GLU A 375 -6.01 -0.23 -20.68
N ARG A 376 -6.87 -0.39 -19.68
CA ARG A 376 -6.98 0.56 -18.56
C ARG A 376 -5.69 0.65 -17.75
N ALA A 377 -4.97 -0.45 -17.50
CA ALA A 377 -3.72 -0.44 -16.76
C ALA A 377 -2.66 0.49 -17.39
N ALA A 378 -2.70 0.72 -18.69
CA ALA A 378 -1.82 1.66 -19.39
C ALA A 378 -1.97 3.10 -18.87
N THR A 379 -3.17 3.49 -18.37
CA THR A 379 -3.39 4.81 -17.76
C THR A 379 -2.67 5.00 -16.43
N PHE A 380 -2.22 3.91 -15.82
CA PHE A 380 -1.42 3.86 -14.60
C PHE A 380 0.07 3.57 -14.89
N SER A 381 0.51 3.74 -16.13
CA SER A 381 1.92 3.56 -16.49
C SER A 381 2.82 4.67 -15.92
N PRO A 382 4.13 4.43 -15.76
CA PRO A 382 5.07 5.47 -15.35
C PRO A 382 5.00 6.70 -16.27
N GLY A 383 4.84 6.50 -17.59
CA GLY A 383 4.70 7.59 -18.55
C GLY A 383 3.52 8.52 -18.26
N SER A 384 2.41 7.97 -17.75
CA SER A 384 1.19 8.73 -17.42
C SER A 384 1.24 9.35 -16.01
N ILE A 385 1.87 8.69 -15.06
CA ILE A 385 1.77 9.06 -13.64
C ILE A 385 2.96 9.91 -13.18
N ILE A 386 4.19 9.64 -13.62
CA ILE A 386 5.37 10.39 -13.15
C ILE A 386 5.29 11.88 -13.46
N PRO A 387 4.81 12.34 -14.64
CA PRO A 387 4.61 13.77 -14.90
C PRO A 387 3.70 14.46 -13.88
N ARG A 388 2.75 13.75 -13.30
CA ARG A 388 1.84 14.28 -12.27
C ARG A 388 2.57 14.51 -10.94
N PHE A 389 3.55 13.64 -10.59
CA PHE A 389 4.43 13.87 -9.45
C PHE A 389 5.33 15.09 -9.69
N GLU A 390 5.90 15.24 -10.90
CA GLU A 390 6.73 16.39 -11.25
C GLU A 390 5.94 17.69 -11.13
N GLN A 391 4.71 17.76 -11.65
CA GLN A 391 3.81 18.91 -11.50
C GLN A 391 3.48 19.20 -10.03
N ALA A 392 3.23 18.17 -9.23
CA ALA A 392 2.98 18.33 -7.80
C ALA A 392 4.21 18.87 -7.05
N TYR A 393 5.42 18.48 -7.46
CA TYR A 393 6.66 19.01 -6.90
C TYR A 393 6.87 20.50 -7.27
N GLU A 394 6.60 20.89 -8.51
CA GLU A 394 6.63 22.29 -8.91
C GLU A 394 5.65 23.15 -8.11
N LEU A 395 4.42 22.65 -7.94
CA LEU A 395 3.41 23.30 -7.12
C LEU A 395 3.85 23.44 -5.66
N ALA A 396 4.46 22.41 -5.09
CA ALA A 396 4.96 22.44 -3.71
C ALA A 396 6.10 23.44 -3.55
N ILE A 397 7.03 23.54 -4.51
CA ILE A 397 8.11 24.53 -4.51
C ILE A 397 7.54 25.94 -4.60
N ALA A 398 6.58 26.18 -5.50
CA ALA A 398 5.94 27.48 -5.65
C ALA A 398 5.25 27.92 -4.35
N LYS A 399 4.49 27.01 -3.72
CA LYS A 399 3.81 27.27 -2.44
C LYS A 399 4.79 27.53 -1.30
N ARG A 400 5.91 26.79 -1.26
CA ARG A 400 6.94 26.96 -0.23
C ARG A 400 7.62 28.32 -0.31
N ARG A 401 7.83 28.88 -1.52
CA ARG A 401 8.41 30.22 -1.73
C ARG A 401 7.49 31.36 -1.30
N GLN A 402 6.19 31.12 -1.18
CA GLN A 402 5.20 32.10 -0.76
C GLN A 402 5.03 32.18 0.78
N ARG A 403 5.60 31.22 1.52
CA ARG A 403 5.62 31.16 2.99
C ARG A 403 6.87 31.80 3.58
#